data_11d8d8ecd45b93397e5ad093e224615d
#
_entry.id   11d8d8ecd45b93397e5ad093e224615d
#
_cell.length_a   1.000
_cell.length_b   1.000
_cell.length_c   1.000
_cell.angle_alpha   90.00
_cell.angle_beta   90.00
_cell.angle_gamma   90.00
#
_symmetry.space_group_name_H-M   'P 1'
#
loop_
_entity.id
_entity.type
_entity.pdbx_description
1 polymer ?
#
loop_
_entity_poly.entity_id
_entity_poly.type
_entity_poly.pdbx_seq_one_letter_code
_entity_poly.pdbx_strand_id
1 'polypeptide(L)'
;MYTQTVEIKPFSKRYVDYYYRCLSNTYNCLEGAYRAGKTIINVYSFANYLEYCKDKIHLVSGATATRARLNVADCKGFGLTAIFRGRCKSGKYEGNECLKINTKTGLKIVLFVCGGQSDSYKGIQGLSFGSWLAVELANHYISDDEKDFIAMALSRLTQSENKKVWWDLNPVYPTHKVYTKYIDRFCENEKIKMNYMKCSLFDNTALSDSQKQEFIDTFPDENSVEYQRGILGNRACSDGMIFTLFAKDSSPWVLNDLNESLKGVTVQFISIGVDFGGNGSNTAFCATLICNNYHLIIPFFDDEIDMKGGNSDVVEFHERFKSFLLTVISMNLGVVRYIYGDCADPVMINEIRSVIKELSMYNQIRVLDCQKHTIKKRISTKQSMLARRHWLVSKSCKYVIGSTEHQVWDSRPGHEDERLDNGSVDIDIADAEEYSWSAFIDKIIKYCS
;
A
#
# COMPACT_ATOMS: atom_id res chain seq x y z
N MET A 1 -19.77 36.22 20.96
CA MET A 1 -19.04 35.38 19.97
C MET A 1 -17.63 35.95 19.89
N TYR A 2 -16.64 35.23 20.44
CA TYR A 2 -15.24 35.62 20.27
C TYR A 2 -14.83 35.22 18.85
N THR A 3 -14.71 36.19 17.97
CA THR A 3 -14.02 36.04 16.67
C THR A 3 -12.52 35.92 16.98
N GLN A 4 -12.00 34.71 17.12
CA GLN A 4 -10.57 34.53 17.04
C GLN A 4 -10.14 34.94 15.64
N THR A 5 -9.44 36.04 15.53
CA THR A 5 -8.72 36.47 14.32
C THR A 5 -7.54 35.47 14.19
N VAL A 6 -7.63 34.55 13.25
CA VAL A 6 -6.52 33.65 12.95
C VAL A 6 -5.51 34.46 12.14
N GLU A 7 -4.38 34.77 12.75
CA GLU A 7 -3.27 35.44 12.08
C GLU A 7 -2.57 34.43 11.15
N ILE A 8 -2.65 34.67 9.85
CA ILE A 8 -1.95 33.85 8.86
C ILE A 8 -0.49 34.33 8.78
N LYS A 9 0.44 33.54 9.33
CA LYS A 9 1.86 33.79 9.11
C LYS A 9 2.23 33.52 7.65
N PRO A 10 3.17 34.29 7.07
CA PRO A 10 3.56 34.12 5.69
C PRO A 10 4.21 32.74 5.49
N PHE A 11 3.95 32.13 4.34
CA PHE A 11 4.62 30.90 3.94
C PHE A 11 6.12 31.09 3.76
N SER A 12 6.90 30.03 3.96
CA SER A 12 8.32 30.05 3.66
C SER A 12 8.55 30.33 2.17
N LYS A 13 9.73 30.87 1.83
CA LYS A 13 10.12 31.10 0.43
C LYS A 13 9.99 29.83 -0.41
N ARG A 14 10.36 28.67 0.12
CA ARG A 14 10.25 27.38 -0.55
C ARG A 14 8.81 27.06 -0.94
N TYR A 15 7.84 27.31 -0.05
CA TYR A 15 6.42 27.11 -0.35
C TYR A 15 5.88 28.11 -1.36
N VAL A 16 6.34 29.37 -1.29
CA VAL A 16 5.97 30.40 -2.29
C VAL A 16 6.49 29.99 -3.67
N ASP A 17 7.75 29.56 -3.77
CA ASP A 17 8.35 29.09 -5.03
C ASP A 17 7.62 27.83 -5.56
N TYR A 18 7.25 26.90 -4.68
CA TYR A 18 6.45 25.73 -5.06
C TYR A 18 5.07 26.16 -5.61
N TYR A 19 4.39 27.06 -4.93
CA TYR A 19 3.09 27.59 -5.35
C TYR A 19 3.16 28.19 -6.76
N TYR A 20 4.16 29.02 -7.05
CA TYR A 20 4.33 29.58 -8.39
C TYR A 20 4.60 28.51 -9.44
N ARG A 21 5.38 27.50 -9.12
CA ARG A 21 5.59 26.37 -10.03
C ARG A 21 4.29 25.57 -10.29
N CYS A 22 3.35 25.52 -9.33
CA CYS A 22 2.04 24.90 -9.57
C CYS A 22 1.26 25.58 -10.71
N LEU A 23 1.49 26.86 -10.98
CA LEU A 23 0.80 27.57 -12.05
C LEU A 23 1.16 27.02 -13.44
N SER A 24 2.41 26.59 -13.63
CA SER A 24 2.94 26.08 -14.91
C SER A 24 2.97 24.57 -15.03
N ASN A 25 3.00 23.82 -13.92
CA ASN A 25 3.11 22.37 -13.95
C ASN A 25 1.74 21.69 -13.85
N THR A 26 1.57 20.59 -14.54
CA THR A 26 0.36 19.75 -14.46
C THR A 26 0.32 18.95 -13.16
N TYR A 27 1.43 18.32 -12.79
CA TYR A 27 1.54 17.46 -11.62
C TYR A 27 2.38 18.16 -10.55
N ASN A 28 1.83 18.22 -9.33
CA ASN A 28 2.43 18.90 -8.20
C ASN A 28 2.38 17.96 -6.99
N CYS A 29 3.51 17.73 -6.33
CA CYS A 29 3.60 16.83 -5.21
C CYS A 29 4.43 17.42 -4.07
N LEU A 30 3.86 17.37 -2.87
CA LEU A 30 4.54 17.68 -1.61
C LEU A 30 4.67 16.40 -0.79
N GLU A 31 5.88 15.90 -0.67
CA GLU A 31 6.23 14.82 0.24
C GLU A 31 6.96 15.38 1.45
N GLY A 32 6.62 14.95 2.66
CA GLY A 32 7.42 15.41 3.79
C GLY A 32 6.80 15.21 5.16
N ALA A 33 7.46 15.76 6.16
CA ALA A 33 7.20 15.60 7.59
C ALA A 33 5.76 15.89 8.01
N TYR A 34 5.36 15.31 9.14
CA TYR A 34 4.11 15.68 9.78
C TYR A 34 4.10 17.16 10.11
N ARG A 35 2.92 17.79 10.01
CA ARG A 35 2.73 19.22 10.31
C ARG A 35 3.63 20.18 9.53
N ALA A 36 4.26 19.73 8.45
CA ALA A 36 5.05 20.61 7.58
C ALA A 36 4.24 21.70 6.86
N GLY A 37 2.89 21.60 6.77
CA GLY A 37 2.05 22.59 6.12
C GLY A 37 1.69 22.24 4.66
N LYS A 38 2.00 21.03 4.20
CA LYS A 38 1.81 20.57 2.81
C LYS A 38 0.39 20.78 2.29
N THR A 39 -0.59 20.27 3.03
CA THR A 39 -2.00 20.31 2.60
C THR A 39 -2.50 21.75 2.44
N ILE A 40 -2.11 22.67 3.34
CA ILE A 40 -2.56 24.05 3.28
C ILE A 40 -2.10 24.73 1.98
N ILE A 41 -0.82 24.61 1.61
CA ILE A 41 -0.31 25.24 0.39
C ILE A 41 -0.92 24.63 -0.87
N ASN A 42 -1.16 23.31 -0.88
CA ASN A 42 -1.87 22.63 -1.96
C ASN A 42 -3.32 23.13 -2.06
N VAL A 43 -4.02 23.30 -0.94
CA VAL A 43 -5.39 23.85 -0.91
C VAL A 43 -5.42 25.28 -1.47
N TYR A 44 -4.46 26.13 -1.10
CA TYR A 44 -4.38 27.49 -1.66
C TYR A 44 -4.11 27.49 -3.16
N SER A 45 -3.19 26.65 -3.63
CA SER A 45 -2.92 26.51 -5.07
C SER A 45 -4.13 25.96 -5.83
N PHE A 46 -4.81 24.97 -5.27
CA PHE A 46 -6.04 24.40 -5.82
C PHE A 46 -7.17 25.45 -5.87
N ALA A 47 -7.36 26.21 -4.79
CA ALA A 47 -8.36 27.28 -4.74
C ALA A 47 -8.12 28.36 -5.82
N ASN A 48 -6.86 28.76 -6.00
CA ASN A 48 -6.51 29.69 -7.07
C ASN A 48 -6.82 29.10 -8.46
N TYR A 49 -6.53 27.83 -8.69
CA TYR A 49 -6.89 27.17 -9.95
C TYR A 49 -8.41 27.13 -10.16
N LEU A 50 -9.20 26.79 -9.14
CA LEU A 50 -10.67 26.77 -9.22
C LEU A 50 -11.24 28.13 -9.62
N GLU A 51 -10.62 29.24 -9.19
CA GLU A 51 -11.10 30.59 -9.49
C GLU A 51 -11.05 30.94 -10.98
N TYR A 52 -10.10 30.32 -11.73
CA TYR A 52 -9.83 30.68 -13.13
C TYR A 52 -10.02 29.55 -14.15
N CYS A 53 -10.13 28.29 -13.73
CA CYS A 53 -10.31 27.18 -14.64
C CYS A 53 -11.70 27.20 -15.31
N LYS A 54 -11.83 26.55 -16.47
CA LYS A 54 -13.11 26.42 -17.19
C LYS A 54 -13.91 25.20 -16.74
N ASP A 55 -13.21 24.15 -16.31
CA ASP A 55 -13.85 22.90 -15.89
C ASP A 55 -14.80 23.12 -14.72
N LYS A 56 -15.89 22.34 -14.69
CA LYS A 56 -16.95 22.48 -13.68
C LYS A 56 -16.75 21.52 -12.50
N ILE A 57 -16.27 20.30 -12.74
CA ILE A 57 -16.23 19.23 -11.75
C ILE A 57 -14.78 18.93 -11.39
N HIS A 58 -14.49 18.83 -10.09
CA HIS A 58 -13.14 18.64 -9.56
C HIS A 58 -13.17 17.56 -8.49
N LEU A 59 -12.09 16.79 -8.41
CA LEU A 59 -11.95 15.67 -7.49
C LEU A 59 -11.07 16.04 -6.30
N VAL A 60 -11.52 15.70 -5.10
CA VAL A 60 -10.71 15.64 -3.88
C VAL A 60 -10.84 14.25 -3.28
N SER A 61 -9.74 13.60 -3.00
CA SER A 61 -9.72 12.25 -2.42
C SER A 61 -8.80 12.17 -1.20
N GLY A 62 -9.08 11.20 -0.35
CA GLY A 62 -8.27 10.84 0.83
C GLY A 62 -8.54 9.39 1.21
N ALA A 63 -7.96 8.90 2.30
CA ALA A 63 -8.23 7.55 2.81
C ALA A 63 -9.75 7.29 2.98
N THR A 64 -10.50 8.31 3.38
CA THR A 64 -11.97 8.34 3.39
C THR A 64 -12.50 9.66 2.88
N ALA A 65 -13.74 9.70 2.37
CA ALA A 65 -14.40 10.93 1.92
C ALA A 65 -14.48 12.00 3.03
N THR A 66 -14.74 11.58 4.27
CA THR A 66 -14.76 12.47 5.43
C THR A 66 -13.39 13.09 5.70
N ARG A 67 -12.30 12.32 5.61
CA ARG A 67 -10.93 12.84 5.76
C ARG A 67 -10.58 13.81 4.64
N ALA A 68 -10.91 13.47 3.40
CA ALA A 68 -10.74 14.34 2.25
C ALA A 68 -11.43 15.69 2.46
N ARG A 69 -12.68 15.68 2.92
CA ARG A 69 -13.46 16.89 3.22
C ARG A 69 -12.85 17.71 4.36
N LEU A 70 -12.54 17.07 5.49
CA LEU A 70 -11.96 17.77 6.65
C LEU A 70 -10.63 18.44 6.32
N ASN A 71 -9.78 17.77 5.55
CA ASN A 71 -8.45 18.29 5.22
C ASN A 71 -8.47 19.39 4.14
N VAL A 72 -9.50 19.43 3.27
CA VAL A 72 -9.51 20.37 2.14
C VAL A 72 -10.61 21.42 2.27
N ALA A 73 -11.84 21.02 2.62
CA ALA A 73 -12.92 22.00 2.74
C ALA A 73 -12.80 22.81 4.03
N ASP A 74 -12.51 22.19 5.14
CA ASP A 74 -12.35 22.85 6.44
C ASP A 74 -10.90 23.27 6.70
N CYS A 75 -9.95 22.34 6.61
CA CYS A 75 -8.51 22.56 6.81
C CYS A 75 -8.20 23.42 8.05
N LYS A 76 -8.85 23.11 9.19
CA LYS A 76 -8.74 23.88 10.44
C LYS A 76 -9.00 25.39 10.28
N GLY A 77 -9.97 25.75 9.46
CA GLY A 77 -10.32 27.14 9.16
C GLY A 77 -9.51 27.80 8.04
N PHE A 78 -8.62 27.06 7.36
CA PHE A 78 -7.82 27.54 6.23
C PHE A 78 -8.25 26.91 4.88
N GLY A 79 -9.31 26.10 4.88
CA GLY A 79 -9.76 25.35 3.71
C GLY A 79 -10.63 26.17 2.74
N LEU A 80 -11.17 25.44 1.74
CA LEU A 80 -11.98 26.05 0.68
C LEU A 80 -13.20 26.82 1.23
N THR A 81 -13.79 26.39 2.34
CA THR A 81 -14.92 27.07 2.98
C THR A 81 -14.55 28.45 3.51
N ALA A 82 -13.34 28.62 4.00
CA ALA A 82 -12.83 29.91 4.46
C ALA A 82 -12.41 30.81 3.27
N ILE A 83 -11.70 30.25 2.30
CA ILE A 83 -11.21 30.97 1.10
C ILE A 83 -12.40 31.51 0.27
N PHE A 84 -13.43 30.69 0.10
CA PHE A 84 -14.63 31.02 -0.66
C PHE A 84 -15.82 31.41 0.23
N ARG A 85 -15.54 32.00 1.40
CA ARG A 85 -16.61 32.44 2.34
C ARG A 85 -17.68 33.28 1.62
N GLY A 86 -18.94 32.91 1.84
CA GLY A 86 -20.10 33.57 1.19
C GLY A 86 -20.31 33.15 -0.28
N ARG A 87 -19.39 32.43 -0.89
CA ARG A 87 -19.47 31.95 -2.28
C ARG A 87 -19.51 30.42 -2.41
N CYS A 88 -19.56 29.70 -1.30
CA CYS A 88 -19.60 28.22 -1.32
C CYS A 88 -20.74 27.67 -0.48
N LYS A 89 -21.24 26.48 -0.86
CA LYS A 89 -22.32 25.77 -0.18
C LYS A 89 -22.07 24.26 -0.27
N SER A 90 -22.22 23.55 0.85
CA SER A 90 -22.22 22.07 0.87
C SER A 90 -23.44 21.51 0.16
N GLY A 91 -23.29 20.35 -0.49
CA GLY A 91 -24.37 19.67 -1.20
C GLY A 91 -23.96 18.24 -1.59
N LYS A 92 -24.76 17.67 -2.49
CA LYS A 92 -24.48 16.37 -3.13
C LYS A 92 -24.45 16.54 -4.66
N TYR A 93 -23.66 15.71 -5.31
CA TYR A 93 -23.61 15.54 -6.76
C TYR A 93 -23.32 14.09 -7.09
N GLU A 94 -24.16 13.45 -7.90
CA GLU A 94 -24.09 12.03 -8.25
C GLU A 94 -23.87 11.12 -7.02
N GLY A 95 -24.64 11.37 -5.96
CA GLY A 95 -24.56 10.60 -4.71
C GLY A 95 -23.41 10.99 -3.77
N ASN A 96 -22.37 11.64 -4.26
CA ASN A 96 -21.19 12.03 -3.47
C ASN A 96 -21.38 13.37 -2.76
N GLU A 97 -20.76 13.52 -1.59
CA GLU A 97 -20.67 14.83 -0.93
C GLU A 97 -19.84 15.80 -1.79
N CYS A 98 -20.29 17.03 -1.88
CA CYS A 98 -19.57 18.07 -2.63
C CYS A 98 -19.62 19.45 -1.97
N LEU A 99 -18.70 20.31 -2.38
CA LEU A 99 -18.74 21.73 -2.16
C LEU A 99 -19.03 22.43 -3.50
N LYS A 100 -20.11 23.20 -3.56
CA LYS A 100 -20.47 24.04 -4.71
C LYS A 100 -19.92 25.42 -4.49
N ILE A 101 -19.06 25.91 -5.40
CA ILE A 101 -18.30 27.15 -5.25
C ILE A 101 -18.60 28.07 -6.44
N ASN A 102 -19.03 29.29 -6.18
CA ASN A 102 -19.16 30.32 -7.21
C ASN A 102 -17.82 31.03 -7.40
N THR A 103 -17.25 30.90 -8.59
CA THR A 103 -15.94 31.47 -8.97
C THR A 103 -16.10 32.50 -10.09
N LYS A 104 -15.01 33.15 -10.49
CA LYS A 104 -14.99 34.12 -11.62
C LYS A 104 -15.39 33.48 -12.95
N THR A 105 -15.18 32.14 -13.08
CA THR A 105 -15.47 31.38 -14.29
C THR A 105 -16.73 30.50 -14.17
N GLY A 106 -17.56 30.75 -13.16
CA GLY A 106 -18.82 30.08 -12.95
C GLY A 106 -18.81 29.09 -11.79
N LEU A 107 -19.87 28.29 -11.71
CA LEU A 107 -20.05 27.30 -10.63
C LEU A 107 -19.07 26.14 -10.78
N LYS A 108 -18.33 25.86 -9.69
CA LYS A 108 -17.49 24.66 -9.53
C LYS A 108 -18.12 23.68 -8.55
N ILE A 109 -17.94 22.41 -8.82
CA ILE A 109 -18.38 21.29 -7.97
C ILE A 109 -17.13 20.51 -7.57
N VAL A 110 -16.79 20.56 -6.30
CA VAL A 110 -15.65 19.83 -5.73
C VAL A 110 -16.19 18.60 -5.00
N LEU A 111 -15.96 17.40 -5.56
CA LEU A 111 -16.39 16.12 -4.99
C LEU A 111 -15.38 15.63 -3.96
N PHE A 112 -15.88 15.05 -2.85
CA PHE A 112 -15.07 14.40 -1.82
C PHE A 112 -15.33 12.90 -1.87
N VAL A 113 -14.28 12.12 -2.14
CA VAL A 113 -14.41 10.67 -2.30
C VAL A 113 -13.39 9.90 -1.44
N CYS A 114 -13.75 8.66 -1.13
CA CYS A 114 -12.82 7.69 -0.56
C CYS A 114 -11.87 7.22 -1.67
N GLY A 115 -10.59 7.10 -1.35
CA GLY A 115 -9.56 6.53 -2.23
C GLY A 115 -8.85 5.32 -1.62
N GLY A 116 -9.11 5.00 -0.34
CA GLY A 116 -8.33 4.03 0.43
C GLY A 116 -8.85 2.59 0.40
N GLN A 117 -9.93 2.28 -0.29
CA GLN A 117 -10.52 0.93 -0.34
C GLN A 117 -10.40 0.33 -1.75
N SER A 118 -10.37 -0.99 -1.84
CA SER A 118 -10.23 -1.72 -3.12
C SER A 118 -11.35 -1.43 -4.13
N ASP A 119 -12.51 -1.01 -3.68
CA ASP A 119 -13.64 -0.63 -4.53
C ASP A 119 -13.83 0.88 -4.72
N SER A 120 -12.95 1.70 -4.12
CA SER A 120 -13.03 3.18 -4.19
C SER A 120 -13.03 3.71 -5.62
N TYR A 121 -12.38 3.02 -6.56
CA TYR A 121 -12.35 3.40 -7.97
C TYR A 121 -13.75 3.47 -8.59
N LYS A 122 -14.71 2.67 -8.10
CA LYS A 122 -16.11 2.67 -8.57
C LYS A 122 -16.81 4.02 -8.32
N GLY A 123 -16.47 4.69 -7.23
CA GLY A 123 -17.04 5.99 -6.86
C GLY A 123 -16.72 7.14 -7.82
N ILE A 124 -15.70 6.98 -8.68
CA ILE A 124 -15.29 7.96 -9.69
C ILE A 124 -15.44 7.45 -11.11
N GLN A 125 -15.87 6.20 -11.28
CA GLN A 125 -16.07 5.59 -12.58
C GLN A 125 -17.21 6.30 -13.32
N GLY A 126 -17.00 6.60 -14.62
CA GLY A 126 -17.98 7.33 -15.43
C GLY A 126 -17.98 8.86 -15.25
N LEU A 127 -17.25 9.40 -14.28
CA LEU A 127 -17.08 10.85 -14.10
C LEU A 127 -15.87 11.39 -14.87
N SER A 128 -15.84 12.68 -15.13
CA SER A 128 -14.70 13.40 -15.71
C SER A 128 -14.41 14.64 -14.88
N PHE A 129 -13.14 14.90 -14.62
CA PHE A 129 -12.70 15.99 -13.75
C PHE A 129 -11.72 16.94 -14.46
N GLY A 130 -11.79 18.22 -14.11
CA GLY A 130 -10.81 19.21 -14.55
C GLY A 130 -9.51 19.17 -13.71
N SER A 131 -9.61 18.73 -12.47
CA SER A 131 -8.43 18.61 -11.59
C SER A 131 -8.67 17.62 -10.45
N TRP A 132 -7.58 17.24 -9.80
CA TRP A 132 -7.56 16.32 -8.67
C TRP A 132 -6.59 16.77 -7.58
N LEU A 133 -7.08 16.87 -6.35
CA LEU A 133 -6.27 17.03 -5.16
C LEU A 133 -6.41 15.76 -4.29
N ALA A 134 -5.32 15.04 -4.09
CA ALA A 134 -5.26 13.89 -3.21
C ALA A 134 -4.53 14.24 -1.92
N VAL A 135 -5.18 13.97 -0.80
CA VAL A 135 -4.62 14.16 0.54
C VAL A 135 -4.14 12.81 1.07
N GLU A 136 -2.91 12.78 1.58
CA GLU A 136 -2.29 11.56 2.09
C GLU A 136 -2.27 10.45 1.02
N LEU A 137 -1.66 10.73 -0.13
CA LEU A 137 -1.67 9.86 -1.31
C LEU A 137 -1.23 8.42 -1.02
N ALA A 138 -0.31 8.20 -0.08
CA ALA A 138 0.16 6.88 0.29
C ALA A 138 -0.94 5.98 0.89
N ASN A 139 -2.05 6.58 1.36
CA ASN A 139 -3.19 5.87 1.93
C ASN A 139 -4.28 5.54 0.88
N HIS A 140 -4.02 5.81 -0.40
CA HIS A 140 -4.92 5.40 -1.47
C HIS A 140 -4.66 3.95 -1.86
N TYR A 141 -5.71 3.27 -2.30
CA TYR A 141 -5.59 1.91 -2.79
C TYR A 141 -4.82 1.87 -4.11
N ILE A 142 -3.71 1.14 -4.12
CA ILE A 142 -2.81 0.99 -5.26
C ILE A 142 -2.68 -0.50 -5.56
N SER A 143 -3.10 -0.91 -6.76
CA SER A 143 -3.01 -2.28 -7.25
C SER A 143 -2.35 -2.32 -8.63
N ASP A 144 -2.08 -3.51 -9.13
CA ASP A 144 -1.53 -3.69 -10.49
C ASP A 144 -2.62 -3.91 -11.54
N ASP A 145 -3.88 -3.92 -11.13
CA ASP A 145 -5.07 -4.11 -11.95
C ASP A 145 -5.89 -2.83 -12.11
N GLU A 146 -7.10 -2.97 -12.64
CA GLU A 146 -8.07 -1.90 -12.88
C GLU A 146 -8.64 -1.25 -11.61
N LYS A 147 -8.45 -1.85 -10.45
CA LYS A 147 -8.91 -1.34 -9.16
C LYS A 147 -8.02 -0.23 -8.61
N ASP A 148 -6.86 0.02 -9.21
CA ASP A 148 -5.94 1.09 -8.81
C ASP A 148 -6.63 2.45 -8.85
N PHE A 149 -6.87 3.01 -7.66
CA PHE A 149 -7.59 4.29 -7.55
C PHE A 149 -6.82 5.44 -8.18
N ILE A 150 -5.50 5.46 -8.06
CA ILE A 150 -4.67 6.56 -8.61
C ILE A 150 -4.71 6.51 -10.14
N ALA A 151 -4.53 5.32 -10.73
CA ALA A 151 -4.64 5.13 -12.18
C ALA A 151 -6.03 5.53 -12.70
N MET A 152 -7.09 5.12 -11.99
CA MET A 152 -8.45 5.51 -12.33
C MET A 152 -8.64 7.02 -12.27
N ALA A 153 -8.24 7.69 -11.20
CA ALA A 153 -8.37 9.14 -11.04
C ALA A 153 -7.63 9.90 -12.14
N LEU A 154 -6.40 9.49 -12.48
CA LEU A 154 -5.62 10.08 -13.58
C LEU A 154 -6.33 9.92 -14.93
N SER A 155 -6.95 8.76 -15.19
CA SER A 155 -7.71 8.52 -16.43
C SER A 155 -8.93 9.45 -16.55
N ARG A 156 -9.54 9.87 -15.44
CA ARG A 156 -10.71 10.76 -15.42
C ARG A 156 -10.38 12.23 -15.68
N LEU A 157 -9.09 12.58 -15.77
CA LEU A 157 -8.62 13.92 -16.09
C LEU A 157 -8.32 14.13 -17.58
N THR A 158 -8.43 13.08 -18.41
CA THR A 158 -7.98 13.14 -19.81
C THR A 158 -8.77 14.09 -20.69
N GLN A 159 -10.02 14.40 -20.35
CA GLN A 159 -10.87 15.31 -21.13
C GLN A 159 -10.56 16.80 -20.87
N SER A 160 -9.87 17.13 -19.79
CA SER A 160 -9.49 18.52 -19.50
C SER A 160 -8.22 18.90 -20.24
N GLU A 161 -8.27 20.00 -21.00
CA GLU A 161 -7.10 20.58 -21.69
C GLU A 161 -6.07 21.17 -20.71
N ASN A 162 -6.54 21.70 -19.58
CA ASN A 162 -5.71 22.37 -18.58
C ASN A 162 -5.74 21.66 -17.22
N LYS A 163 -5.80 20.33 -17.23
CA LYS A 163 -5.84 19.52 -16.02
C LYS A 163 -4.70 19.85 -15.07
N LYS A 164 -5.00 19.78 -13.77
CA LYS A 164 -4.01 19.92 -12.71
C LYS A 164 -4.21 18.89 -11.61
N VAL A 165 -3.09 18.44 -11.07
CA VAL A 165 -3.04 17.43 -10.00
C VAL A 165 -2.20 17.97 -8.86
N TRP A 166 -2.69 17.82 -7.63
CA TRP A 166 -1.94 18.08 -6.41
C TRP A 166 -1.97 16.84 -5.54
N TRP A 167 -0.82 16.40 -5.13
CA TRP A 167 -0.65 15.32 -4.20
C TRP A 167 0.07 15.81 -2.96
N ASP A 168 -0.36 15.37 -1.80
CA ASP A 168 0.46 15.43 -0.60
C ASP A 168 0.54 14.05 0.07
N LEU A 169 1.67 13.78 0.70
CA LEU A 169 1.84 12.57 1.47
C LEU A 169 2.88 12.77 2.58
N ASN A 170 2.73 11.99 3.63
CA ASN A 170 3.80 11.73 4.57
C ASN A 170 4.69 10.62 4.00
N PRO A 171 6.01 10.68 4.21
CA PRO A 171 6.90 9.66 3.72
C PRO A 171 6.55 8.29 4.30
N VAL A 172 6.60 7.28 3.45
CA VAL A 172 6.52 5.88 3.82
C VAL A 172 7.84 5.18 3.48
N TYR A 173 7.87 3.86 3.47
CA TYR A 173 9.10 3.14 3.11
C TYR A 173 9.46 3.36 1.62
N PRO A 174 10.75 3.33 1.25
CA PRO A 174 11.23 3.72 -0.07
C PRO A 174 10.66 2.93 -1.25
N THR A 175 10.35 1.63 -1.05
CA THR A 175 9.84 0.72 -2.09
C THR A 175 8.31 0.70 -2.20
N HIS A 176 7.61 1.56 -1.48
CA HIS A 176 6.15 1.63 -1.54
C HIS A 176 5.63 1.91 -2.96
N LYS A 177 4.54 1.24 -3.36
CA LYS A 177 3.94 1.37 -4.72
C LYS A 177 3.63 2.83 -5.11
N VAL A 178 3.35 3.71 -4.15
CA VAL A 178 3.13 5.14 -4.44
C VAL A 178 4.37 5.79 -5.08
N TYR A 179 5.57 5.34 -4.72
CA TYR A 179 6.82 5.82 -5.31
C TYR A 179 7.11 5.14 -6.63
N THR A 180 7.20 3.81 -6.61
CA THR A 180 7.64 3.03 -7.78
C THR A 180 6.69 3.14 -8.97
N LYS A 181 5.36 3.25 -8.73
CA LYS A 181 4.36 3.40 -9.81
C LYS A 181 4.10 4.84 -10.21
N TYR A 182 4.22 5.79 -9.27
CA TYR A 182 3.75 7.16 -9.50
C TYR A 182 4.83 8.23 -9.27
N ILE A 183 5.23 8.50 -8.03
CA ILE A 183 6.02 9.71 -7.73
C ILE A 183 7.39 9.66 -8.41
N ASP A 184 8.18 8.62 -8.19
CA ASP A 184 9.54 8.54 -8.74
C ASP A 184 9.49 8.40 -10.26
N ARG A 185 8.61 7.54 -10.77
CA ARG A 185 8.37 7.40 -12.21
C ARG A 185 7.96 8.72 -12.88
N PHE A 186 7.16 9.56 -12.20
CA PHE A 186 6.74 10.85 -12.75
C PHE A 186 7.86 11.88 -12.66
N CYS A 187 8.68 11.84 -11.60
CA CYS A 187 9.86 12.70 -11.48
C CYS A 187 10.92 12.39 -12.54
N GLU A 188 11.12 11.11 -12.86
CA GLU A 188 12.08 10.63 -13.89
C GLU A 188 11.60 10.88 -15.31
N ASN A 189 10.31 11.07 -15.53
CA ASN A 189 9.74 11.24 -16.85
C ASN A 189 9.77 12.72 -17.29
N GLU A 190 10.73 13.08 -18.15
CA GLU A 190 10.91 14.43 -18.68
C GLU A 190 9.64 15.02 -19.35
N LYS A 191 8.74 14.15 -19.87
CA LYS A 191 7.49 14.57 -20.52
C LYS A 191 6.41 14.99 -19.52
N ILE A 192 6.48 14.50 -18.28
CA ILE A 192 5.44 14.75 -17.24
C ILE A 192 5.67 16.10 -16.56
N LYS A 193 6.90 16.56 -16.40
CA LYS A 193 7.27 17.84 -15.74
C LYS A 193 6.62 17.97 -14.36
N MET A 194 6.96 17.06 -13.45
CA MET A 194 6.42 17.07 -12.10
C MET A 194 7.07 18.16 -11.24
N ASN A 195 6.25 19.02 -10.62
CA ASN A 195 6.70 19.92 -9.57
C ASN A 195 6.73 19.17 -8.24
N TYR A 196 7.85 18.55 -7.93
CA TYR A 196 8.07 17.81 -6.69
C TYR A 196 8.87 18.66 -5.69
N MET A 197 8.44 18.63 -4.42
CA MET A 197 9.19 19.24 -3.33
C MET A 197 9.08 18.39 -2.06
N LYS A 198 10.24 18.13 -1.46
CA LYS A 198 10.35 17.50 -0.16
C LYS A 198 10.33 18.56 0.95
N CYS A 199 9.54 18.32 2.01
CA CYS A 199 9.34 19.22 3.13
C CYS A 199 9.73 18.57 4.46
N SER A 200 10.32 19.35 5.35
CA SER A 200 10.55 19.01 6.74
C SER A 200 9.62 19.77 7.69
N LEU A 201 9.64 19.43 8.97
CA LEU A 201 8.94 20.19 10.01
C LEU A 201 9.38 21.67 10.02
N PHE A 202 10.66 21.92 9.69
CA PHE A 202 11.28 23.25 9.74
C PHE A 202 10.74 24.20 8.65
N ASP A 203 10.16 23.66 7.58
CA ASP A 203 9.54 24.44 6.50
C ASP A 203 8.23 25.14 6.95
N ASN A 204 7.62 24.69 8.07
CA ASN A 204 6.39 25.28 8.58
C ASN A 204 6.70 26.53 9.42
N THR A 205 6.45 27.67 8.84
CA THR A 205 6.60 28.99 9.48
C THR A 205 5.46 29.34 10.44
N ALA A 206 4.34 28.62 10.41
CA ALA A 206 3.22 28.85 11.31
C ALA A 206 3.48 28.35 12.74
N LEU A 207 4.36 27.34 12.88
CA LEU A 207 4.79 26.83 14.18
C LEU A 207 5.89 27.72 14.78
N SER A 208 5.80 27.98 16.09
CA SER A 208 6.90 28.58 16.84
C SER A 208 8.05 27.58 17.03
N ASP A 209 9.23 28.09 17.34
CA ASP A 209 10.38 27.22 17.59
C ASP A 209 10.16 26.31 18.82
N SER A 210 9.45 26.81 19.85
CA SER A 210 9.06 25.98 21.00
C SER A 210 8.11 24.84 20.61
N GLN A 211 7.14 25.10 19.73
CA GLN A 211 6.22 24.05 19.23
C GLN A 211 6.94 23.01 18.37
N LYS A 212 7.93 23.43 17.59
CA LYS A 212 8.77 22.49 16.82
C LYS A 212 9.61 21.67 17.76
N GLN A 213 10.23 22.29 18.76
CA GLN A 213 11.07 21.58 19.74
C GLN A 213 10.25 20.58 20.56
N GLU A 214 9.08 20.94 21.07
CA GLU A 214 8.17 20.03 21.76
C GLU A 214 7.83 18.79 20.90
N PHE A 215 7.63 19.00 19.60
CA PHE A 215 7.37 17.89 18.68
C PHE A 215 8.60 17.04 18.42
N ILE A 216 9.79 17.64 18.34
CA ILE A 216 11.07 16.93 18.22
C ILE A 216 11.35 16.11 19.48
N ASP A 217 11.12 16.67 20.65
CA ASP A 217 11.33 15.99 21.94
C ASP A 217 10.44 14.74 22.10
N THR A 218 9.34 14.66 21.34
CA THR A 218 8.50 13.46 21.28
C THR A 218 9.20 12.28 20.60
N PHE A 219 10.20 12.55 19.74
CA PHE A 219 10.96 11.55 18.98
C PHE A 219 12.48 11.82 19.15
N PRO A 220 13.05 11.51 20.32
CA PRO A 220 14.42 11.93 20.65
C PRO A 220 15.52 11.20 19.87
N ASP A 221 15.23 10.04 19.28
CA ASP A 221 16.18 9.29 18.45
C ASP A 221 16.12 9.76 17.00
N GLU A 222 17.13 10.49 16.57
CA GLU A 222 17.25 11.02 15.20
C GLU A 222 17.31 9.92 14.12
N ASN A 223 17.72 8.72 14.48
CA ASN A 223 17.77 7.57 13.57
C ASN A 223 16.45 6.80 13.51
N SER A 224 15.52 7.08 14.43
CA SER A 224 14.22 6.43 14.42
C SER A 224 13.42 6.78 13.15
N VAL A 225 12.56 5.86 12.74
CA VAL A 225 11.67 6.09 11.58
C VAL A 225 10.74 7.25 11.83
N GLU A 226 10.26 7.39 13.05
CA GLU A 226 9.39 8.47 13.47
C GLU A 226 10.06 9.83 13.30
N TYR A 227 11.33 9.96 13.69
CA TYR A 227 12.11 11.18 13.49
C TYR A 227 12.38 11.42 12.00
N GLN A 228 12.88 10.39 11.31
CA GLN A 228 13.20 10.48 9.87
C GLN A 228 11.97 10.87 9.04
N ARG A 229 10.83 10.21 9.26
CA ARG A 229 9.60 10.52 8.54
C ARG A 229 8.90 11.77 9.07
N GLY A 230 8.76 11.84 10.41
CA GLY A 230 7.92 12.82 11.08
C GLY A 230 8.55 14.21 11.17
N ILE A 231 9.87 14.31 11.29
CA ILE A 231 10.61 15.56 11.46
C ILE A 231 11.34 15.96 10.17
N LEU A 232 12.15 15.05 9.62
CA LEU A 232 12.98 15.36 8.45
C LEU A 232 12.26 15.20 7.12
N GLY A 233 11.15 14.46 7.10
CA GLY A 233 10.41 14.14 5.88
C GLY A 233 11.15 13.15 4.98
N ASN A 234 12.01 12.32 5.56
CA ASN A 234 12.75 11.29 4.83
C ASN A 234 11.89 10.04 4.64
N ARG A 235 12.05 9.38 3.50
CA ARG A 235 11.59 8.00 3.33
C ARG A 235 12.50 7.13 4.19
N ALA A 236 11.93 6.37 5.11
CA ALA A 236 12.70 5.52 6.03
C ALA A 236 11.98 4.21 6.27
N CYS A 237 12.73 3.16 6.52
CA CYS A 237 12.22 1.89 7.00
C CYS A 237 12.37 1.85 8.53
N SER A 238 11.50 1.12 9.22
CA SER A 238 11.59 1.00 10.67
C SER A 238 12.74 0.09 11.09
N ASP A 239 13.43 0.44 12.16
CA ASP A 239 14.42 -0.46 12.79
C ASP A 239 13.78 -1.75 13.32
N GLY A 240 12.46 -1.79 13.42
CA GLY A 240 11.66 -2.98 13.73
C GLY A 240 11.39 -3.92 12.56
N MET A 241 11.97 -3.69 11.37
CA MET A 241 11.79 -4.59 10.23
C MET A 241 12.27 -6.00 10.55
N ILE A 242 11.40 -6.97 10.31
CA ILE A 242 11.69 -8.38 10.58
C ILE A 242 12.79 -8.90 9.64
N PHE A 243 12.70 -8.58 8.35
CA PHE A 243 13.62 -9.05 7.32
C PHE A 243 14.48 -7.92 6.76
N THR A 244 15.29 -7.31 7.63
CA THR A 244 16.08 -6.10 7.33
C THR A 244 16.97 -6.21 6.10
N LEU A 245 17.58 -7.38 5.85
CA LEU A 245 18.41 -7.62 4.66
C LEU A 245 17.59 -7.51 3.38
N PHE A 246 16.43 -8.17 3.35
CA PHE A 246 15.52 -8.19 2.20
C PHE A 246 14.86 -6.83 1.97
N ALA A 247 14.44 -6.18 3.04
CA ALA A 247 13.80 -4.86 2.97
C ALA A 247 14.74 -3.73 2.48
N LYS A 248 16.04 -3.88 2.73
CA LYS A 248 17.04 -2.91 2.26
C LYS A 248 17.26 -3.00 0.75
N ASP A 249 17.34 -4.20 0.22
CA ASP A 249 17.49 -4.49 -1.21
C ASP A 249 17.07 -5.94 -1.46
N SER A 250 15.90 -6.15 -2.02
CA SER A 250 15.36 -7.50 -2.28
C SER A 250 15.97 -8.16 -3.53
N SER A 251 16.64 -7.39 -4.38
CA SER A 251 17.15 -7.87 -5.68
C SER A 251 18.04 -9.13 -5.61
N PRO A 252 18.87 -9.35 -4.57
CA PRO A 252 19.69 -10.56 -4.48
C PRO A 252 18.88 -11.86 -4.29
N TRP A 253 17.65 -11.75 -3.81
CA TRP A 253 16.79 -12.91 -3.51
C TRP A 253 15.65 -13.08 -4.52
N VAL A 254 15.37 -12.08 -5.35
CA VAL A 254 14.29 -12.13 -6.34
C VAL A 254 14.79 -12.71 -7.66
N LEU A 255 14.17 -13.81 -8.10
CA LEU A 255 14.49 -14.50 -9.34
C LEU A 255 13.70 -13.90 -10.50
N ASN A 256 14.40 -13.27 -11.44
CA ASN A 256 13.80 -12.66 -12.63
C ASN A 256 13.34 -13.69 -13.68
N ASP A 257 14.11 -14.76 -13.81
CA ASP A 257 13.79 -15.92 -14.67
C ASP A 257 13.91 -17.19 -13.84
N LEU A 258 12.76 -17.76 -13.50
CA LEU A 258 12.70 -18.95 -12.65
C LEU A 258 13.29 -20.18 -13.36
N ASN A 259 12.98 -20.36 -14.65
CA ASN A 259 13.48 -21.53 -15.41
C ASN A 259 15.01 -21.54 -15.54
N GLU A 260 15.58 -20.38 -15.80
CA GLU A 260 17.04 -20.22 -15.83
C GLU A 260 17.65 -20.47 -14.46
N SER A 261 17.03 -19.95 -13.40
CA SER A 261 17.49 -20.09 -12.02
C SER A 261 17.41 -21.52 -11.49
N LEU A 262 16.54 -22.36 -12.08
CA LEU A 262 16.39 -23.76 -11.70
C LEU A 262 17.38 -24.70 -12.43
N LYS A 263 18.21 -24.18 -13.36
CA LYS A 263 19.26 -25.00 -13.98
C LYS A 263 20.26 -25.50 -12.95
N GLY A 264 20.38 -26.83 -12.83
CA GLY A 264 21.24 -27.49 -11.83
C GLY A 264 20.62 -27.60 -10.41
N VAL A 265 19.38 -27.13 -10.24
CA VAL A 265 18.62 -27.29 -8.99
C VAL A 265 17.76 -28.53 -9.07
N THR A 266 17.81 -29.37 -8.02
CA THR A 266 16.96 -30.56 -7.92
C THR A 266 15.67 -30.18 -7.17
N VAL A 267 14.54 -30.11 -7.86
CA VAL A 267 13.23 -29.94 -7.25
C VAL A 267 12.75 -31.27 -6.71
N GLN A 268 12.53 -31.39 -5.38
CA GLN A 268 11.98 -32.59 -4.77
C GLN A 268 10.47 -32.66 -4.93
N PHE A 269 9.78 -31.58 -4.62
CA PHE A 269 8.33 -31.46 -4.74
C PHE A 269 7.88 -30.00 -4.59
N ILE A 270 6.62 -29.77 -4.91
CA ILE A 270 5.92 -28.53 -4.62
C ILE A 270 5.07 -28.71 -3.36
N SER A 271 5.13 -27.73 -2.48
CA SER A 271 4.27 -27.59 -1.30
C SER A 271 3.49 -26.29 -1.39
N ILE A 272 2.20 -26.34 -1.08
CA ILE A 272 1.31 -25.18 -1.10
C ILE A 272 0.90 -24.89 0.34
N GLY A 273 0.99 -23.63 0.74
CA GLY A 273 0.42 -23.13 1.99
C GLY A 273 -0.83 -22.32 1.70
N VAL A 274 -1.82 -22.44 2.57
CA VAL A 274 -3.11 -21.73 2.51
C VAL A 274 -3.39 -21.15 3.87
N ASP A 275 -3.60 -19.86 3.91
CA ASP A 275 -4.12 -19.17 5.09
C ASP A 275 -5.55 -18.71 4.80
N PHE A 276 -6.49 -19.08 5.69
CA PHE A 276 -7.90 -18.78 5.51
C PHE A 276 -8.25 -17.47 6.20
N GLY A 277 -8.65 -16.48 5.42
CA GLY A 277 -9.13 -15.22 5.94
C GLY A 277 -10.48 -15.33 6.64
N GLY A 278 -10.64 -14.60 7.74
CA GLY A 278 -11.89 -14.46 8.46
C GLY A 278 -12.04 -13.02 8.97
N ASN A 279 -13.29 -12.54 9.12
CA ASN A 279 -13.60 -11.23 9.72
C ASN A 279 -12.81 -10.02 9.14
N GLY A 280 -12.53 -10.03 7.82
CA GLY A 280 -11.89 -8.90 7.14
C GLY A 280 -10.40 -9.08 6.82
N SER A 281 -9.81 -10.27 7.06
CA SER A 281 -8.52 -10.66 6.52
C SER A 281 -8.67 -11.38 5.17
N ASN A 282 -7.60 -11.41 4.37
CA ASN A 282 -7.60 -12.07 3.06
C ASN A 282 -7.42 -13.57 3.21
N THR A 283 -7.92 -14.36 2.24
CA THR A 283 -7.49 -15.75 2.07
C THR A 283 -6.32 -15.77 1.11
N ALA A 284 -5.20 -16.35 1.51
CA ALA A 284 -3.96 -16.33 0.76
C ALA A 284 -3.46 -17.72 0.38
N PHE A 285 -2.81 -17.82 -0.79
CA PHE A 285 -2.23 -19.05 -1.34
C PHE A 285 -0.78 -18.81 -1.74
N CYS A 286 0.12 -19.73 -1.37
CA CYS A 286 1.49 -19.67 -1.81
C CYS A 286 2.00 -21.08 -2.22
N ALA A 287 2.49 -21.19 -3.45
CA ALA A 287 3.15 -22.39 -3.95
C ALA A 287 4.67 -22.24 -3.89
N THR A 288 5.32 -23.20 -3.25
CA THR A 288 6.74 -23.19 -2.93
C THR A 288 7.45 -24.44 -3.44
N LEU A 289 8.55 -24.28 -4.15
CA LEU A 289 9.46 -25.36 -4.52
C LEU A 289 10.34 -25.71 -3.32
N ILE A 290 10.36 -26.99 -2.96
CA ILE A 290 11.31 -27.54 -1.99
C ILE A 290 12.43 -28.22 -2.78
N CYS A 291 13.64 -27.65 -2.67
CA CYS A 291 14.75 -28.00 -3.54
C CYS A 291 15.98 -28.49 -2.78
N ASN A 292 16.88 -29.19 -3.51
CA ASN A 292 18.20 -29.60 -3.05
C ASN A 292 18.20 -30.24 -1.66
N ASN A 293 17.25 -31.14 -1.42
CA ASN A 293 17.08 -31.84 -0.13
C ASN A 293 16.89 -30.86 1.04
N TYR A 294 15.96 -29.88 0.88
CA TYR A 294 15.59 -28.81 1.82
C TYR A 294 16.64 -27.69 2.01
N HIS A 295 17.72 -27.68 1.22
CA HIS A 295 18.69 -26.57 1.27
C HIS A 295 18.20 -25.29 0.58
N LEU A 296 17.21 -25.40 -0.29
CA LEU A 296 16.73 -24.24 -1.05
C LEU A 296 15.20 -24.25 -1.11
N ILE A 297 14.61 -23.18 -0.69
CA ILE A 297 13.17 -22.93 -0.62
C ILE A 297 12.84 -21.77 -1.58
N ILE A 298 11.92 -22.00 -2.52
CA ILE A 298 11.59 -20.98 -3.53
C ILE A 298 10.08 -20.84 -3.66
N PRO A 299 9.44 -19.85 -3.00
CA PRO A 299 8.10 -19.40 -3.37
C PRO A 299 8.10 -18.95 -4.84
N PHE A 300 7.17 -19.47 -5.66
CA PHE A 300 7.19 -19.21 -7.09
C PHE A 300 5.87 -18.74 -7.68
N PHE A 301 4.77 -18.93 -6.97
CA PHE A 301 3.46 -18.42 -7.37
C PHE A 301 2.60 -18.15 -6.13
N ASP A 302 2.02 -16.99 -6.04
CA ASP A 302 1.12 -16.55 -4.97
C ASP A 302 -0.17 -15.95 -5.53
N ASP A 303 -1.23 -16.00 -4.71
CA ASP A 303 -2.52 -15.41 -5.02
C ASP A 303 -3.31 -15.11 -3.74
N GLU A 304 -4.27 -14.21 -3.81
CA GLU A 304 -5.12 -13.81 -2.69
C GLU A 304 -6.56 -13.61 -3.11
N ILE A 305 -7.47 -13.87 -2.17
CA ILE A 305 -8.88 -13.49 -2.25
C ILE A 305 -9.13 -12.40 -1.22
N ASP A 306 -9.53 -11.22 -1.67
CA ASP A 306 -9.91 -10.10 -0.80
C ASP A 306 -11.27 -10.36 -0.14
N MET A 307 -11.25 -10.69 1.16
CA MET A 307 -12.44 -11.03 1.95
C MET A 307 -13.06 -9.84 2.68
N LYS A 308 -12.60 -8.60 2.42
CA LYS A 308 -13.08 -7.39 3.10
C LYS A 308 -14.57 -7.06 2.87
N GLY A 309 -15.26 -7.82 2.03
CA GLY A 309 -16.71 -7.73 1.81
C GLY A 309 -17.59 -8.52 2.77
N GLY A 310 -17.03 -9.26 3.73
CA GLY A 310 -17.79 -9.76 4.90
C GLY A 310 -18.37 -11.16 4.84
N ASN A 311 -18.28 -11.91 3.75
CA ASN A 311 -18.62 -13.34 3.72
C ASN A 311 -17.68 -14.09 2.80
N SER A 312 -17.00 -15.10 3.35
CA SER A 312 -16.27 -16.09 2.54
C SER A 312 -17.28 -16.84 1.69
N ASP A 313 -17.36 -16.52 0.40
CA ASP A 313 -18.11 -17.35 -0.52
C ASP A 313 -17.28 -18.61 -0.81
N VAL A 314 -17.74 -19.73 -0.22
CA VAL A 314 -17.10 -21.04 -0.41
C VAL A 314 -16.99 -21.41 -1.89
N VAL A 315 -17.93 -20.93 -2.73
CA VAL A 315 -17.91 -21.15 -4.18
C VAL A 315 -16.79 -20.34 -4.83
N GLU A 316 -16.60 -19.07 -4.45
CA GLU A 316 -15.50 -18.23 -4.93
C GLU A 316 -14.16 -18.83 -4.54
N PHE A 317 -14.02 -19.27 -3.30
CA PHE A 317 -12.84 -19.98 -2.84
C PHE A 317 -12.54 -21.22 -3.68
N HIS A 318 -13.56 -22.07 -3.91
CA HIS A 318 -13.42 -23.30 -4.71
C HIS A 318 -12.85 -23.00 -6.10
N GLU A 319 -13.48 -22.10 -6.84
CA GLU A 319 -13.07 -21.76 -8.21
C GLU A 319 -11.69 -21.09 -8.23
N ARG A 320 -11.42 -20.21 -7.28
CA ARG A 320 -10.13 -19.51 -7.19
C ARG A 320 -8.99 -20.47 -6.85
N PHE A 321 -9.18 -21.32 -5.84
CA PHE A 321 -8.19 -22.33 -5.46
C PHE A 321 -7.95 -23.35 -6.57
N LYS A 322 -9.00 -23.79 -7.25
CA LYS A 322 -8.90 -24.67 -8.43
C LYS A 322 -8.09 -24.04 -9.55
N SER A 323 -8.36 -22.77 -9.88
CA SER A 323 -7.60 -22.01 -10.87
C SER A 323 -6.14 -21.86 -10.47
N PHE A 324 -5.86 -21.54 -9.20
CA PHE A 324 -4.52 -21.47 -8.64
C PHE A 324 -3.77 -22.79 -8.78
N LEU A 325 -4.38 -23.90 -8.36
CA LEU A 325 -3.76 -25.24 -8.43
C LEU A 325 -3.48 -25.67 -9.87
N LEU A 326 -4.40 -25.42 -10.79
CA LEU A 326 -4.21 -25.71 -12.23
C LEU A 326 -3.07 -24.88 -12.82
N THR A 327 -2.95 -23.60 -12.42
CA THR A 327 -1.84 -22.74 -12.85
C THR A 327 -0.51 -23.28 -12.35
N VAL A 328 -0.42 -23.63 -11.07
CA VAL A 328 0.79 -24.23 -10.47
C VAL A 328 1.21 -25.51 -11.22
N ILE A 329 0.26 -26.38 -11.53
CA ILE A 329 0.52 -27.63 -12.26
C ILE A 329 0.98 -27.34 -13.69
N SER A 330 0.36 -26.38 -14.38
CA SER A 330 0.67 -26.02 -15.77
C SER A 330 2.10 -25.48 -15.94
N MET A 331 2.68 -24.89 -14.88
CA MET A 331 4.08 -24.43 -14.89
C MET A 331 5.09 -25.58 -14.99
N ASN A 332 4.70 -26.81 -14.70
CA ASN A 332 5.49 -28.03 -14.86
C ASN A 332 6.88 -27.97 -14.18
N LEU A 333 6.96 -27.33 -13.02
CA LEU A 333 8.20 -27.14 -12.26
C LEU A 333 8.49 -28.29 -11.28
N GLY A 334 7.53 -29.18 -11.05
CA GLY A 334 7.62 -30.32 -10.13
C GLY A 334 6.26 -30.89 -9.79
N VAL A 335 6.24 -31.87 -8.90
CA VAL A 335 5.02 -32.55 -8.47
C VAL A 335 4.47 -31.86 -7.22
N VAL A 336 3.22 -31.41 -7.24
CA VAL A 336 2.52 -30.94 -6.03
C VAL A 336 2.28 -32.14 -5.11
N ARG A 337 2.88 -32.13 -3.93
CA ARG A 337 2.83 -33.26 -3.00
C ARG A 337 2.05 -32.97 -1.72
N TYR A 338 2.13 -31.74 -1.24
CA TYR A 338 1.49 -31.32 0.01
C TYR A 338 0.75 -30.00 -0.15
N ILE A 339 -0.39 -29.90 0.53
CA ILE A 339 -1.11 -28.67 0.78
C ILE A 339 -1.31 -28.55 2.27
N TYR A 340 -0.84 -27.47 2.86
CA TYR A 340 -0.95 -27.15 4.28
C TYR A 340 -1.90 -25.98 4.47
N GLY A 341 -2.97 -26.19 5.25
CA GLY A 341 -3.92 -25.13 5.61
C GLY A 341 -4.12 -25.05 7.12
N ASP A 342 -4.65 -23.96 7.61
CA ASP A 342 -5.02 -23.84 9.03
C ASP A 342 -6.30 -24.65 9.32
N CYS A 343 -6.20 -25.62 10.22
CA CYS A 343 -7.31 -26.49 10.62
C CYS A 343 -8.38 -25.82 11.48
N ALA A 344 -8.20 -24.56 11.81
CA ALA A 344 -9.23 -23.79 12.48
C ALA A 344 -10.51 -23.65 11.62
N ASP A 345 -10.40 -23.84 10.29
CA ASP A 345 -11.56 -23.85 9.37
C ASP A 345 -11.72 -25.19 8.64
N PRO A 346 -12.42 -26.17 9.25
CA PRO A 346 -12.67 -27.47 8.64
C PRO A 346 -13.47 -27.42 7.33
N VAL A 347 -14.30 -26.37 7.13
CA VAL A 347 -15.11 -26.21 5.92
C VAL A 347 -14.20 -25.93 4.74
N MET A 348 -13.29 -24.99 4.87
CA MET A 348 -12.35 -24.60 3.82
C MET A 348 -11.35 -25.72 3.50
N ILE A 349 -10.89 -26.47 4.52
CA ILE A 349 -10.06 -27.68 4.31
C ILE A 349 -10.81 -28.76 3.50
N ASN A 350 -12.10 -28.96 3.77
CA ASN A 350 -12.92 -29.90 3.00
C ASN A 350 -13.11 -29.42 1.56
N GLU A 351 -13.17 -28.10 1.34
CA GLU A 351 -13.28 -27.55 0.02
C GLU A 351 -12.00 -27.77 -0.81
N ILE A 352 -10.82 -27.61 -0.21
CA ILE A 352 -9.55 -28.00 -0.86
C ILE A 352 -9.59 -29.48 -1.27
N ARG A 353 -10.07 -30.37 -0.38
CA ARG A 353 -10.22 -31.81 -0.69
C ARG A 353 -11.22 -32.06 -1.82
N SER A 354 -12.30 -31.27 -1.90
CA SER A 354 -13.27 -31.32 -2.99
C SER A 354 -12.63 -30.99 -4.34
N VAL A 355 -11.87 -29.90 -4.42
CA VAL A 355 -11.11 -29.51 -5.63
C VAL A 355 -10.14 -30.62 -6.06
N ILE A 356 -9.36 -31.17 -5.12
CA ILE A 356 -8.41 -32.25 -5.42
C ILE A 356 -9.12 -33.51 -5.95
N LYS A 357 -10.28 -33.84 -5.39
CA LYS A 357 -11.11 -34.96 -5.84
C LYS A 357 -11.68 -34.72 -7.25
N GLU A 358 -12.18 -33.51 -7.50
CA GLU A 358 -12.67 -33.11 -8.82
C GLU A 358 -11.58 -33.24 -9.89
N LEU A 359 -10.36 -32.83 -9.59
CA LEU A 359 -9.20 -32.93 -10.47
C LEU A 359 -8.59 -34.36 -10.53
N SER A 360 -9.20 -35.35 -9.84
CA SER A 360 -8.70 -36.74 -9.76
C SER A 360 -7.28 -36.87 -9.22
N MET A 361 -6.83 -35.95 -8.35
CA MET A 361 -5.46 -35.89 -7.82
C MET A 361 -5.32 -36.39 -6.40
N TYR A 362 -6.35 -37.01 -5.81
CA TYR A 362 -6.40 -37.43 -4.41
C TYR A 362 -5.31 -38.48 -4.01
N ASN A 363 -4.78 -39.23 -4.96
CA ASN A 363 -3.68 -40.16 -4.73
C ASN A 363 -2.30 -39.53 -4.79
N GLN A 364 -2.18 -38.31 -5.26
CA GLN A 364 -0.90 -37.61 -5.48
C GLN A 364 -0.66 -36.51 -4.45
N ILE A 365 -1.73 -35.78 -4.04
CA ILE A 365 -1.66 -34.64 -3.18
C ILE A 365 -2.23 -34.96 -1.80
N ARG A 366 -1.47 -34.63 -0.75
CA ARG A 366 -1.90 -34.78 0.64
C ARG A 366 -2.27 -33.41 1.22
N VAL A 367 -3.49 -33.28 1.72
CA VAL A 367 -3.96 -32.11 2.45
C VAL A 367 -3.75 -32.36 3.93
N LEU A 368 -2.95 -31.55 4.56
CA LEU A 368 -2.49 -31.68 5.94
C LEU A 368 -2.68 -30.38 6.72
N ASP A 369 -2.72 -30.51 8.04
CA ASP A 369 -2.71 -29.37 8.94
C ASP A 369 -1.36 -28.66 8.89
N CYS A 370 -1.37 -27.34 8.85
CA CYS A 370 -0.15 -26.57 8.99
C CYS A 370 0.46 -26.82 10.37
N GLN A 371 1.77 -27.07 10.43
CA GLN A 371 2.45 -27.13 11.70
C GLN A 371 2.65 -25.73 12.24
N LYS A 372 1.82 -25.35 13.22
CA LYS A 372 1.87 -24.03 13.89
C LYS A 372 3.09 -23.96 14.82
N HIS A 373 4.29 -23.83 14.24
CA HIS A 373 5.42 -23.34 15.02
C HIS A 373 5.16 -21.90 15.47
N THR A 374 5.81 -21.48 16.57
CA THR A 374 5.70 -20.08 17.01
C THR A 374 6.13 -19.15 15.87
N ILE A 375 5.49 -17.99 15.75
CA ILE A 375 5.81 -16.94 14.76
C ILE A 375 7.30 -16.63 14.81
N LYS A 376 7.86 -16.46 16.00
CA LYS A 376 9.31 -16.24 16.21
C LYS A 376 10.18 -17.35 15.59
N LYS A 377 9.80 -18.64 15.74
CA LYS A 377 10.57 -19.75 15.15
C LYS A 377 10.51 -19.72 13.62
N ARG A 378 9.35 -19.42 13.04
CA ARG A 378 9.18 -19.32 11.58
C ARG A 378 10.01 -18.14 11.03
N ILE A 379 9.91 -16.98 11.66
CA ILE A 379 10.70 -15.78 11.30
C ILE A 379 12.20 -16.05 11.40
N SER A 380 12.69 -16.58 12.52
CA SER A 380 14.13 -16.84 12.70
C SER A 380 14.67 -17.85 11.69
N THR A 381 13.86 -18.82 11.29
CA THR A 381 14.21 -19.78 10.23
C THR A 381 14.34 -19.06 8.89
N LYS A 382 13.37 -18.23 8.52
CA LYS A 382 13.40 -17.45 7.27
C LYS A 382 14.57 -16.45 7.24
N GLN A 383 14.85 -15.78 8.36
CA GLN A 383 16.04 -14.90 8.48
C GLN A 383 17.35 -15.68 8.23
N SER A 384 17.46 -16.88 8.80
CA SER A 384 18.62 -17.75 8.59
C SER A 384 18.76 -18.21 7.14
N MET A 385 17.64 -18.55 6.50
CA MET A 385 17.62 -18.90 5.07
C MET A 385 18.01 -17.71 4.19
N LEU A 386 17.49 -16.53 4.48
CA LEU A 386 17.83 -15.30 3.74
C LEU A 386 19.33 -14.97 3.84
N ALA A 387 19.91 -15.02 5.06
CA ALA A 387 21.33 -14.76 5.29
C ALA A 387 22.25 -15.69 4.51
N ARG A 388 21.82 -16.91 4.23
CA ARG A 388 22.59 -17.95 3.50
C ARG A 388 22.16 -18.11 2.03
N ARG A 389 21.18 -17.33 1.56
CA ARG A 389 20.57 -17.47 0.24
C ARG A 389 19.94 -18.85 -0.02
N HIS A 390 19.42 -19.48 1.04
CA HIS A 390 18.65 -20.71 0.99
C HIS A 390 17.14 -20.46 0.81
N TRP A 391 16.72 -19.19 0.85
CA TRP A 391 15.40 -18.74 0.47
C TRP A 391 15.55 -17.73 -0.65
N LEU A 392 14.91 -18.01 -1.78
CA LEU A 392 14.80 -17.14 -2.94
C LEU A 392 13.32 -17.07 -3.30
N VAL A 393 12.92 -16.05 -4.06
CA VAL A 393 11.52 -15.88 -4.46
C VAL A 393 11.42 -15.52 -5.94
N SER A 394 10.46 -16.09 -6.65
CA SER A 394 10.19 -15.68 -8.03
C SER A 394 9.59 -14.26 -8.05
N LYS A 395 9.96 -13.47 -9.04
CA LYS A 395 9.35 -12.13 -9.26
C LYS A 395 7.83 -12.17 -9.49
N SER A 396 7.27 -13.34 -9.79
CA SER A 396 5.81 -13.53 -9.90
C SER A 396 5.10 -13.52 -8.56
N CYS A 397 5.80 -13.82 -7.45
CA CYS A 397 5.26 -13.77 -6.09
C CYS A 397 5.24 -12.34 -5.55
N LYS A 398 4.36 -11.51 -6.07
CA LYS A 398 4.31 -10.08 -5.72
C LYS A 398 3.85 -9.86 -4.28
N TYR A 399 2.90 -10.64 -3.82
CA TYR A 399 2.38 -10.53 -2.46
C TYR A 399 3.42 -10.99 -1.43
N VAL A 400 4.07 -12.14 -1.64
CA VAL A 400 5.17 -12.62 -0.76
C VAL A 400 6.34 -11.64 -0.73
N ILE A 401 6.75 -11.08 -1.87
CA ILE A 401 7.81 -10.07 -1.92
C ILE A 401 7.40 -8.86 -1.10
N GLY A 402 6.23 -8.28 -1.40
CA GLY A 402 5.73 -7.09 -0.72
C GLY A 402 5.58 -7.30 0.78
N SER A 403 5.02 -8.43 1.21
CA SER A 403 4.91 -8.78 2.63
C SER A 403 6.29 -8.92 3.28
N THR A 404 7.22 -9.65 2.66
CA THR A 404 8.58 -9.86 3.22
C THR A 404 9.36 -8.54 3.34
N GLU A 405 9.18 -7.59 2.43
CA GLU A 405 9.82 -6.28 2.46
C GLU A 405 9.34 -5.40 3.62
N HIS A 406 8.12 -5.64 4.14
CA HIS A 406 7.45 -4.65 5.00
C HIS A 406 7.04 -5.15 6.38
N GLN A 407 7.23 -6.43 6.69
CA GLN A 407 6.92 -6.98 8.01
C GLN A 407 7.73 -6.29 9.12
N VAL A 408 7.03 -5.86 10.15
CA VAL A 408 7.63 -5.25 11.34
C VAL A 408 7.19 -5.99 12.60
N TRP A 409 8.04 -5.96 13.65
CA TRP A 409 7.67 -6.47 14.95
C TRP A 409 6.58 -5.61 15.60
N ASP A 410 5.69 -6.24 16.34
CA ASP A 410 4.74 -5.53 17.17
C ASP A 410 5.48 -4.94 18.38
N SER A 411 5.50 -3.60 18.46
CA SER A 411 6.17 -2.89 19.56
C SER A 411 5.31 -2.75 20.82
N ARG A 412 4.08 -3.30 20.83
CA ARG A 412 3.21 -3.24 22.00
C ARG A 412 3.72 -4.15 23.10
N PRO A 413 3.71 -3.72 24.38
CA PRO A 413 4.14 -4.56 25.50
C PRO A 413 3.40 -5.91 25.51
N GLY A 414 4.16 -7.01 25.57
CA GLY A 414 3.62 -8.37 25.58
C GLY A 414 3.44 -9.01 24.21
N HIS A 415 3.76 -8.28 23.13
CA HIS A 415 3.68 -8.74 21.73
C HIS A 415 5.04 -8.72 21.00
N GLU A 416 6.14 -8.59 21.74
CA GLU A 416 7.50 -8.36 21.17
C GLU A 416 7.97 -9.49 20.24
N ASP A 417 7.36 -10.66 20.32
CA ASP A 417 7.67 -11.83 19.49
C ASP A 417 6.63 -12.06 18.36
N GLU A 418 5.74 -11.09 18.16
CA GLU A 418 4.65 -11.15 17.16
C GLU A 418 4.90 -10.14 16.03
N ARG A 419 4.29 -10.40 14.89
CA ARG A 419 4.23 -9.43 13.78
C ARG A 419 3.17 -8.38 14.07
N LEU A 420 3.43 -7.16 13.65
CA LEU A 420 2.41 -6.11 13.69
C LEU A 420 1.32 -6.42 12.64
N ASP A 421 0.16 -6.83 13.13
CA ASP A 421 -1.04 -7.04 12.34
C ASP A 421 -2.00 -5.86 12.57
N ASN A 422 -1.94 -4.87 11.69
CA ASN A 422 -2.79 -3.68 11.72
C ASN A 422 -3.34 -3.32 10.32
N GLY A 423 -3.24 -4.25 9.36
CA GLY A 423 -3.65 -4.06 7.98
C GLY A 423 -2.71 -3.19 7.13
N SER A 424 -1.55 -2.77 7.66
CA SER A 424 -0.55 -2.02 6.89
C SER A 424 0.36 -2.92 6.05
N VAL A 425 0.48 -4.17 6.43
CA VAL A 425 1.24 -5.23 5.74
C VAL A 425 0.34 -6.44 5.61
N ASP A 426 0.46 -7.13 4.52
CA ASP A 426 -0.25 -8.37 4.28
C ASP A 426 0.41 -9.51 5.06
N ILE A 427 -0.21 -9.88 6.17
CA ILE A 427 0.26 -10.98 7.02
C ILE A 427 -0.31 -12.31 6.56
N ASP A 428 -1.48 -12.34 5.93
CA ASP A 428 -2.14 -13.55 5.48
C ASP A 428 -1.28 -14.28 4.44
N ILE A 429 -0.68 -13.55 3.49
CA ILE A 429 0.25 -14.15 2.52
C ILE A 429 1.57 -14.59 3.15
N ALA A 430 2.04 -13.92 4.20
CA ALA A 430 3.22 -14.36 4.94
C ALA A 430 2.97 -15.68 5.64
N ASP A 431 1.81 -15.84 6.27
CA ASP A 431 1.42 -17.07 6.93
C ASP A 431 1.21 -18.20 5.91
N ALA A 432 0.55 -17.93 4.78
CA ALA A 432 0.43 -18.91 3.70
C ALA A 432 1.80 -19.35 3.15
N GLU A 433 2.72 -18.41 2.90
CA GLU A 433 4.09 -18.74 2.48
C GLU A 433 4.79 -19.63 3.51
N GLU A 434 4.75 -19.26 4.77
CA GLU A 434 5.39 -20.01 5.84
C GLU A 434 4.76 -21.37 6.08
N TYR A 435 3.45 -21.53 5.94
CA TYR A 435 2.78 -22.83 6.02
C TYR A 435 3.26 -23.79 4.94
N SER A 436 3.64 -23.30 3.76
CA SER A 436 4.14 -24.12 2.66
C SER A 436 5.44 -24.89 3.00
N TRP A 437 6.24 -24.39 3.95
CA TRP A 437 7.52 -25.02 4.31
C TRP A 437 7.70 -25.29 5.82
N SER A 438 6.84 -24.77 6.69
CA SER A 438 6.99 -24.90 8.16
C SER A 438 7.03 -26.35 8.66
N ALA A 439 6.34 -27.26 8.00
CA ALA A 439 6.40 -28.70 8.31
C ALA A 439 7.81 -29.31 8.13
N PHE A 440 8.71 -28.60 7.47
CA PHE A 440 10.07 -29.06 7.19
C PHE A 440 11.14 -28.29 7.96
N ILE A 441 10.77 -27.42 8.90
CA ILE A 441 11.68 -26.53 9.63
C ILE A 441 12.87 -27.29 10.21
N ASP A 442 12.68 -28.46 10.85
CA ASP A 442 13.76 -29.18 11.46
C ASP A 442 14.76 -29.75 10.42
N LYS A 443 14.32 -30.03 9.21
CA LYS A 443 15.18 -30.42 8.08
C LYS A 443 15.93 -29.19 7.53
N ILE A 444 15.23 -28.07 7.37
CA ILE A 444 15.78 -26.81 6.87
C ILE A 444 16.86 -26.29 7.82
N ILE A 445 16.57 -26.24 9.13
CA ILE A 445 17.52 -25.74 10.15
C ILE A 445 18.82 -26.56 10.16
N LYS A 446 18.76 -27.88 9.95
CA LYS A 446 19.94 -28.73 9.86
C LYS A 446 20.97 -28.23 8.84
N TYR A 447 20.53 -27.51 7.83
CA TYR A 447 21.38 -26.94 6.78
C TYR A 447 21.62 -25.42 6.94
N CYS A 448 20.92 -24.80 7.89
CA CYS A 448 21.08 -23.39 8.24
C CYS A 448 21.89 -23.19 9.55
N SER A 449 22.30 -24.27 10.23
CA SER A 449 23.15 -24.22 11.44
C SER A 449 24.65 -24.19 11.14
#